data_98af48a0a5c4ca1a80b4ecd203688869
#
_entry.id   98af48a0a5c4ca1a80b4ecd203688869
#
_cell.length_a   1.000
_cell.length_b   1.000
_cell.length_c   1.000
_cell.angle_alpha   90.00
_cell.angle_beta   90.00
_cell.angle_gamma   90.00
#
_symmetry.space_group_name_H-M   'P 1'
#
loop_
_entity.id
_entity.type
_entity.pdbx_description
1 polymer ?
#
loop_
_entity_poly.entity_id
_entity_poly.type
_entity_poly.pdbx_seq_one_letter_code
_entity_poly.pdbx_strand_id
1 'polypeptide(L)'
;MKIIKLLFFIFLIIGCKYNPEKSNYSPPDVNWTSSDEMPSFEVCNDLVNESERKSCFNSKIINIIYSNLSFEKIRVNNKINDTLIISLLINEKGKISLIGIKNEDKLVNKIPELKILIGNSLEKIPSLYPATKTNMGIPVSSKFSLPLIIKSN
;
A
#
# COMPACT_ATOMS: atom_id res chain seq x y z
N MET A 1 28.71 -54.13 19.30
CA MET A 1 28.90 -52.96 18.36
C MET A 1 27.70 -52.68 17.46
N LYS A 2 26.86 -53.62 17.05
CA LYS A 2 25.69 -53.37 16.17
C LYS A 2 24.52 -52.66 16.89
N ILE A 3 24.29 -52.95 18.16
CA ILE A 3 23.19 -52.38 18.94
C ILE A 3 23.38 -50.89 19.25
N ILE A 4 24.63 -50.47 19.49
CA ILE A 4 24.94 -49.05 19.75
C ILE A 4 24.73 -48.15 18.50
N LYS A 5 24.99 -48.69 17.30
CA LYS A 5 24.70 -47.99 16.06
C LYS A 5 23.20 -47.85 15.81
N LEU A 6 22.40 -48.81 16.23
CA LEU A 6 20.94 -48.75 16.08
C LEU A 6 20.31 -47.72 17.02
N LEU A 7 20.82 -47.62 18.26
CA LEU A 7 20.38 -46.61 19.23
C LEU A 7 20.71 -45.19 18.80
N PHE A 8 21.85 -44.97 18.13
CA PHE A 8 22.24 -43.65 17.64
C PHE A 8 21.37 -43.20 16.45
N PHE A 9 20.85 -44.14 15.66
CA PHE A 9 19.97 -43.83 14.54
C PHE A 9 18.54 -43.46 14.97
N ILE A 10 18.05 -43.99 16.10
CA ILE A 10 16.74 -43.67 16.64
C ILE A 10 16.70 -42.25 17.24
N PHE A 11 17.85 -41.74 17.73
CA PHE A 11 17.91 -40.39 18.31
C PHE A 11 17.85 -39.26 17.27
N LEU A 12 18.10 -39.57 15.98
CA LEU A 12 18.07 -38.57 14.90
C LEU A 12 16.67 -38.31 14.34
N ILE A 13 15.63 -39.06 14.74
CA ILE A 13 14.27 -38.90 14.26
C ILE A 13 13.35 -38.15 15.24
N ILE A 14 13.86 -37.73 16.40
CA ILE A 14 13.12 -36.80 17.26
C ILE A 14 13.40 -35.36 16.73
N GLY A 15 13.03 -35.13 15.48
CA GLY A 15 12.96 -33.78 14.92
C GLY A 15 11.95 -32.98 15.72
N CYS A 16 12.41 -31.95 16.41
CA CYS A 16 11.54 -30.92 16.97
C CYS A 16 10.49 -30.53 15.93
N LYS A 17 9.22 -30.89 16.18
CA LYS A 17 8.11 -30.25 15.47
C LYS A 17 8.13 -28.79 15.91
N TYR A 18 8.81 -27.96 15.14
CA TYR A 18 8.68 -26.52 15.24
C TYR A 18 7.24 -26.18 14.84
N ASN A 19 6.37 -26.02 15.82
CA ASN A 19 5.10 -25.35 15.63
C ASN A 19 5.41 -23.85 15.63
N PRO A 20 5.34 -23.16 14.51
CA PRO A 20 5.29 -21.71 14.54
C PRO A 20 3.94 -21.35 15.19
N GLU A 21 3.94 -21.16 16.51
CA GLU A 21 2.86 -20.37 17.11
C GLU A 21 2.75 -19.10 16.27
N LYS A 22 1.60 -18.92 15.63
CA LYS A 22 1.24 -17.61 15.08
C LYS A 22 1.26 -16.66 16.27
N SER A 23 2.39 -16.01 16.46
CA SER A 23 2.49 -14.95 17.43
C SER A 23 1.40 -13.95 17.03
N ASN A 24 0.38 -13.81 17.86
CA ASN A 24 -0.61 -12.72 17.78
C ASN A 24 0.10 -11.42 18.21
N TYR A 25 1.25 -11.16 17.61
CA TYR A 25 1.93 -9.89 17.77
C TYR A 25 1.08 -8.84 17.05
N SER A 26 0.22 -8.20 17.80
CA SER A 26 -0.34 -6.92 17.42
C SER A 26 0.76 -5.90 17.68
N PRO A 27 1.36 -5.29 16.65
CA PRO A 27 2.31 -4.22 16.88
C PRO A 27 1.61 -3.15 17.73
N PRO A 28 2.30 -2.54 18.71
CA PRO A 28 1.73 -1.49 19.52
C PRO A 28 1.18 -0.40 18.62
N ASP A 29 0.03 0.18 18.99
CA ASP A 29 -0.54 1.35 18.32
C ASP A 29 0.52 2.45 18.32
N VAL A 30 1.13 2.63 17.17
CA VAL A 30 2.20 3.59 17.00
C VAL A 30 1.56 4.94 16.73
N ASN A 31 1.42 5.76 17.77
CA ASN A 31 0.93 7.12 17.62
C ASN A 31 1.87 7.93 16.73
N TRP A 32 1.32 8.56 15.71
CA TRP A 32 2.04 9.48 14.85
C TRP A 32 2.35 10.78 15.61
N THR A 33 3.58 11.25 15.44
CA THR A 33 4.06 12.52 16.01
C THR A 33 4.43 13.48 14.88
N SER A 34 4.56 14.76 15.18
CA SER A 34 4.97 15.77 14.20
C SER A 34 6.42 15.61 13.71
N SER A 35 7.22 14.79 14.39
CA SER A 35 8.58 14.47 13.97
C SER A 35 8.67 13.26 13.05
N ASP A 36 7.59 12.52 12.86
CA ASP A 36 7.59 11.35 12.00
C ASP A 36 7.52 11.76 10.52
N GLU A 37 8.30 11.09 9.69
CA GLU A 37 8.33 11.35 8.26
C GLU A 37 7.23 10.58 7.54
N MET A 38 6.43 11.30 6.77
CA MET A 38 5.39 10.72 5.91
C MET A 38 6.01 10.14 4.63
N PRO A 39 5.35 9.17 3.98
CA PRO A 39 5.85 8.62 2.73
C PRO A 39 5.95 9.70 1.65
N SER A 40 6.94 9.58 0.77
CA SER A 40 7.17 10.59 -0.27
C SER A 40 7.77 10.02 -1.56
N PHE A 41 7.64 10.79 -2.63
CA PHE A 41 8.49 10.65 -3.81
C PHE A 41 9.79 11.43 -3.59
N GLU A 42 10.90 10.93 -4.14
CA GLU A 42 12.20 11.60 -4.08
C GLU A 42 12.13 13.08 -4.45
N VAL A 43 11.51 13.38 -5.59
CA VAL A 43 11.34 14.76 -6.10
C VAL A 43 10.49 15.66 -5.19
N CYS A 44 9.71 15.13 -4.27
CA CYS A 44 8.95 15.93 -3.31
C CYS A 44 9.73 16.23 -2.03
N ASN A 45 10.84 15.55 -1.78
CA ASN A 45 11.67 15.76 -0.59
C ASN A 45 12.47 17.07 -0.62
N ASP A 46 12.73 17.60 -1.82
CA ASP A 46 13.43 18.87 -1.99
C ASP A 46 12.61 20.09 -1.52
N LEU A 47 11.29 19.89 -1.30
CA LEU A 47 10.40 20.93 -0.81
C LEU A 47 10.57 21.13 0.71
N VAL A 48 10.79 22.36 1.12
CA VAL A 48 11.04 22.70 2.54
C VAL A 48 9.76 22.56 3.38
N ASN A 49 8.63 22.95 2.82
CA ASN A 49 7.37 23.02 3.52
C ASN A 49 6.66 21.65 3.52
N GLU A 50 6.27 21.15 4.70
CA GLU A 50 5.56 19.88 4.85
C GLU A 50 4.24 19.83 4.07
N SER A 51 3.47 20.93 4.07
CA SER A 51 2.22 21.04 3.31
C SER A 51 2.46 20.93 1.80
N GLU A 52 3.55 21.50 1.31
CA GLU A 52 3.95 21.42 -0.10
C GLU A 52 4.39 20.00 -0.45
N ARG A 53 5.19 19.35 0.40
CA ARG A 53 5.58 17.93 0.22
C ARG A 53 4.36 17.03 0.13
N LYS A 54 3.40 17.20 1.03
CA LYS A 54 2.15 16.45 1.04
C LYS A 54 1.31 16.68 -0.22
N SER A 55 1.20 17.94 -0.64
CA SER A 55 0.49 18.32 -1.88
C SER A 55 1.17 17.71 -3.11
N CYS A 56 2.49 17.80 -3.19
CA CYS A 56 3.31 17.20 -4.25
C CYS A 56 3.07 15.68 -4.32
N PHE A 57 3.17 14.99 -3.19
CA PHE A 57 2.96 13.56 -3.08
C PHE A 57 1.56 13.14 -3.57
N ASN A 58 0.52 13.77 -3.05
CA ASN A 58 -0.86 13.48 -3.44
C ASN A 58 -1.10 13.71 -4.93
N SER A 59 -0.64 14.85 -5.45
CA SER A 59 -0.79 15.21 -6.86
C SER A 59 -0.09 14.23 -7.78
N LYS A 60 1.11 13.76 -7.41
CA LYS A 60 1.83 12.78 -8.22
C LYS A 60 1.09 11.45 -8.29
N ILE A 61 0.60 10.93 -7.17
CA ILE A 61 -0.19 9.69 -7.17
C ILE A 61 -1.42 9.84 -8.06
N ILE A 62 -2.18 10.91 -7.87
CA ILE A 62 -3.40 11.20 -8.64
C ILE A 62 -3.08 11.30 -10.14
N ASN A 63 -2.02 12.01 -10.52
CA ASN A 63 -1.61 12.16 -11.91
C ASN A 63 -1.19 10.83 -12.54
N ILE A 64 -0.47 9.97 -11.81
CA ILE A 64 -0.09 8.64 -12.30
C ILE A 64 -1.35 7.77 -12.50
N ILE A 65 -2.30 7.82 -11.57
CA ILE A 65 -3.57 7.11 -11.72
C ILE A 65 -4.29 7.62 -12.97
N TYR A 66 -4.45 8.93 -13.14
CA TYR A 66 -5.14 9.51 -14.31
C TYR A 66 -4.46 9.20 -15.64
N SER A 67 -3.14 9.27 -15.70
CA SER A 67 -2.40 8.97 -16.93
C SER A 67 -2.53 7.50 -17.36
N ASN A 68 -2.79 6.62 -16.42
CA ASN A 68 -2.96 5.19 -16.68
C ASN A 68 -4.43 4.76 -16.80
N LEU A 69 -5.34 5.50 -16.19
CA LEU A 69 -6.77 5.38 -16.44
C LEU A 69 -7.05 6.06 -17.79
N SER A 70 -6.70 5.41 -18.90
CA SER A 70 -7.09 5.90 -20.24
C SER A 70 -8.61 5.85 -20.34
N PHE A 71 -9.28 6.92 -19.91
CA PHE A 71 -10.74 7.06 -19.99
C PHE A 71 -11.26 6.95 -21.42
N GLU A 72 -10.41 7.17 -22.44
CA GLU A 72 -10.72 6.92 -23.84
C GLU A 72 -11.11 5.47 -24.14
N LYS A 73 -10.66 4.51 -23.32
CA LYS A 73 -11.01 3.09 -23.45
C LYS A 73 -12.22 2.69 -22.61
N ILE A 74 -12.62 3.51 -21.65
CA ILE A 74 -13.76 3.25 -20.78
C ILE A 74 -15.00 3.85 -21.45
N ARG A 75 -15.72 3.03 -22.21
CA ARG A 75 -17.02 3.45 -22.77
C ARG A 75 -18.05 3.47 -21.66
N VAL A 76 -18.42 4.65 -21.22
CA VAL A 76 -19.54 4.87 -20.29
C VAL A 76 -20.74 5.40 -21.06
N ASN A 77 -21.89 4.74 -20.87
CA ASN A 77 -23.13 5.12 -21.53
C ASN A 77 -23.78 6.41 -20.96
N ASN A 78 -23.29 6.89 -19.83
CA ASN A 78 -23.83 8.06 -19.13
C ASN A 78 -22.70 8.98 -18.64
N LYS A 79 -22.98 10.28 -18.58
CA LYS A 79 -22.05 11.25 -17.98
C LYS A 79 -21.78 10.88 -16.53
N ILE A 80 -20.50 10.82 -16.20
CA ILE A 80 -20.01 10.60 -14.85
C ILE A 80 -19.36 11.88 -14.34
N ASN A 81 -19.68 12.26 -13.11
CA ASN A 81 -19.00 13.30 -12.36
C ASN A 81 -19.14 12.94 -10.88
N ASP A 82 -18.27 12.06 -10.43
CA ASP A 82 -18.33 11.52 -9.07
C ASP A 82 -16.92 11.55 -8.44
N THR A 83 -16.89 11.58 -7.11
CA THR A 83 -15.64 11.53 -6.34
C THR A 83 -15.58 10.24 -5.52
N LEU A 84 -14.55 9.46 -5.74
CA LEU A 84 -14.19 8.30 -4.94
C LEU A 84 -13.19 8.68 -3.86
N ILE A 85 -13.22 7.99 -2.73
CA ILE A 85 -12.14 8.04 -1.76
C ILE A 85 -11.39 6.72 -1.83
N ILE A 86 -10.20 6.75 -2.42
CA ILE A 86 -9.32 5.57 -2.46
C ILE A 86 -8.50 5.50 -1.17
N SER A 87 -8.46 4.33 -0.56
CA SER A 87 -7.62 4.03 0.60
C SER A 87 -6.40 3.24 0.16
N LEU A 88 -5.23 3.74 0.50
CA LEU A 88 -3.95 3.24 0.04
C LEU A 88 -3.08 2.82 1.23
N LEU A 89 -2.25 1.79 1.02
CA LEU A 89 -1.22 1.36 1.93
C LEU A 89 0.13 1.48 1.24
N ILE A 90 1.10 2.10 1.92
CA ILE A 90 2.51 2.02 1.55
C ILE A 90 3.20 1.18 2.62
N ASN A 91 3.87 0.12 2.19
CA ASN A 91 4.60 -0.77 3.10
C ASN A 91 6.01 -0.23 3.41
N GLU A 92 6.72 -0.91 4.31
CA GLU A 92 8.07 -0.54 4.77
C GLU A 92 9.13 -0.53 3.65
N LYS A 93 8.80 -1.13 2.50
CA LYS A 93 9.66 -1.14 1.30
C LYS A 93 9.27 -0.05 0.28
N GLY A 94 8.34 0.84 0.64
CA GLY A 94 7.85 1.89 -0.24
C GLY A 94 6.90 1.41 -1.35
N LYS A 95 6.43 0.16 -1.31
CA LYS A 95 5.47 -0.33 -2.29
C LYS A 95 4.05 0.09 -1.92
N ILE A 96 3.36 0.75 -2.86
CA ILE A 96 1.98 1.21 -2.71
C ILE A 96 0.99 0.14 -3.18
N SER A 97 -0.17 0.07 -2.52
CA SER A 97 -1.28 -0.82 -2.87
C SER A 97 -2.64 -0.21 -2.52
N LEU A 98 -3.67 -0.59 -3.27
CA LEU A 98 -5.06 -0.22 -3.00
C LEU A 98 -5.63 -1.17 -1.94
N ILE A 99 -6.12 -0.62 -0.83
CA ILE A 99 -6.73 -1.40 0.25
C ILE A 99 -8.24 -1.21 0.35
N GLY A 100 -8.80 -0.18 -0.31
CA GLY A 100 -10.24 0.05 -0.35
C GLY A 100 -10.64 1.23 -1.20
N ILE A 101 -11.91 1.27 -1.56
CA ILE A 101 -12.56 2.41 -2.23
C ILE A 101 -13.85 2.68 -1.45
N LYS A 102 -14.10 3.95 -1.11
CA LYS A 102 -15.38 4.40 -0.56
C LYS A 102 -16.16 5.13 -1.65
N ASN A 103 -17.49 5.10 -1.54
CA ASN A 103 -18.43 5.67 -2.51
C ASN A 103 -18.36 4.98 -3.89
N GLU A 104 -17.95 3.70 -3.94
CA GLU A 104 -17.83 2.97 -5.19
C GLU A 104 -19.18 2.52 -5.78
N ASP A 105 -20.23 2.37 -4.94
CA ASP A 105 -21.50 1.75 -5.32
C ASP A 105 -22.15 2.38 -6.58
N LYS A 106 -22.02 3.69 -6.72
CA LYS A 106 -22.57 4.42 -7.88
C LYS A 106 -21.75 4.22 -9.16
N LEU A 107 -20.47 3.95 -9.02
CA LEU A 107 -19.51 3.87 -10.12
C LEU A 107 -19.20 2.45 -10.54
N VAL A 108 -19.25 1.46 -9.63
CA VAL A 108 -19.03 0.04 -9.94
C VAL A 108 -20.02 -0.45 -11.00
N ASN A 109 -21.29 -0.03 -10.93
CA ASN A 109 -22.28 -0.39 -11.95
C ASN A 109 -22.00 0.26 -13.32
N LYS A 110 -21.28 1.38 -13.36
CA LYS A 110 -20.94 2.10 -14.58
C LYS A 110 -19.57 1.72 -15.13
N ILE A 111 -18.64 1.37 -14.24
CA ILE A 111 -17.27 0.98 -14.56
C ILE A 111 -16.87 -0.21 -13.67
N PRO A 112 -17.32 -1.44 -14.00
CA PRO A 112 -17.04 -2.63 -13.18
C PRO A 112 -15.54 -2.90 -12.96
N GLU A 113 -14.71 -2.50 -13.92
CA GLU A 113 -13.26 -2.73 -13.90
C GLU A 113 -12.48 -1.64 -13.15
N LEU A 114 -13.15 -0.62 -12.62
CA LEU A 114 -12.49 0.58 -12.05
C LEU A 114 -11.48 0.23 -10.97
N LYS A 115 -11.80 -0.69 -10.07
CA LYS A 115 -10.90 -1.14 -9.00
C LYS A 115 -9.63 -1.80 -9.56
N ILE A 116 -9.77 -2.62 -10.59
CA ILE A 116 -8.64 -3.28 -11.26
C ILE A 116 -7.78 -2.25 -11.96
N LEU A 117 -8.39 -1.30 -12.67
CA LEU A 117 -7.68 -0.25 -13.39
C LEU A 117 -6.89 0.67 -12.44
N ILE A 118 -7.48 1.03 -11.29
CA ILE A 118 -6.76 1.79 -10.25
C ILE A 118 -5.60 0.95 -9.71
N GLY A 119 -5.82 -0.32 -9.38
CA GLY A 119 -4.78 -1.22 -8.89
C GLY A 119 -3.60 -1.32 -9.86
N ASN A 120 -3.86 -1.58 -11.13
CA ASN A 120 -2.83 -1.66 -12.19
C ASN A 120 -2.09 -0.33 -12.38
N SER A 121 -2.75 0.79 -12.14
CA SER A 121 -2.11 2.11 -12.20
C SER A 121 -1.13 2.31 -11.06
N LEU A 122 -1.49 1.83 -9.86
CA LEU A 122 -0.63 1.91 -8.69
C LEU A 122 0.62 1.02 -8.82
N GLU A 123 0.52 -0.13 -9.49
CA GLU A 123 1.66 -1.01 -9.75
C GLU A 123 2.75 -0.36 -10.60
N LYS A 124 2.41 0.66 -11.39
CA LYS A 124 3.35 1.43 -12.20
C LYS A 124 4.07 2.53 -11.43
N ILE A 125 3.67 2.79 -10.18
CA ILE A 125 4.34 3.75 -9.32
C ILE A 125 5.68 3.14 -8.88
N PRO A 126 6.81 3.85 -9.05
CA PRO A 126 8.10 3.38 -8.56
C PRO A 126 8.08 3.29 -7.03
N SER A 127 9.04 2.57 -6.46
CA SER A 127 9.19 2.53 -5.00
C SER A 127 9.30 3.93 -4.43
N LEU A 128 8.50 4.19 -3.40
CA LEU A 128 8.45 5.44 -2.66
C LEU A 128 9.40 5.37 -1.46
N TYR A 129 9.79 6.49 -0.92
CA TYR A 129 10.30 6.53 0.44
C TYR A 129 9.16 6.16 1.39
N PRO A 130 9.30 5.11 2.21
CA PRO A 130 8.27 4.75 3.18
C PRO A 130 8.19 5.77 4.30
N ALA A 131 7.09 5.77 5.02
CA ALA A 131 6.99 6.52 6.25
C ALA A 131 8.05 6.03 7.27
N THR A 132 8.63 6.94 8.03
CA THR A 132 9.67 6.62 9.01
C THR A 132 9.29 7.13 10.38
N LYS A 133 9.39 6.25 11.38
CA LYS A 133 9.32 6.62 12.78
C LYS A 133 10.67 7.21 13.20
N THR A 134 10.74 8.54 13.22
CA THR A 134 12.00 9.27 13.43
C THR A 134 12.67 8.95 14.77
N ASN A 135 11.88 8.75 15.82
CA ASN A 135 12.39 8.38 17.14
C ASN A 135 13.02 6.98 17.18
N MET A 136 12.67 6.11 16.22
CA MET A 136 13.16 4.72 16.13
C MET A 136 14.10 4.52 14.94
N GLY A 137 14.12 5.46 13.98
CA GLY A 137 14.90 5.37 12.76
C GLY A 137 14.46 4.22 11.84
N ILE A 138 13.20 3.72 11.97
CA ILE A 138 12.73 2.57 11.22
C ILE A 138 11.63 2.95 10.23
N PRO A 139 11.66 2.39 9.01
CA PRO A 139 10.56 2.50 8.08
C PRO A 139 9.34 1.70 8.57
N VAL A 140 8.16 2.27 8.37
CA VAL A 140 6.89 1.68 8.79
C VAL A 140 5.85 1.74 7.67
N SER A 141 4.91 0.80 7.71
CA SER A 141 3.75 0.86 6.82
C SER A 141 2.83 2.01 7.21
N SER A 142 2.30 2.70 6.20
CA SER A 142 1.37 3.83 6.42
C SER A 142 0.12 3.70 5.56
N LYS A 143 -1.02 4.12 6.10
CA LYS A 143 -2.32 4.16 5.42
C LYS A 143 -2.76 5.60 5.25
N PHE A 144 -3.29 5.92 4.08
CA PHE A 144 -3.87 7.23 3.82
C PHE A 144 -4.98 7.13 2.78
N SER A 145 -5.75 8.19 2.64
CA SER A 145 -6.86 8.24 1.70
C SER A 145 -6.75 9.46 0.80
N LEU A 146 -7.08 9.28 -0.47
CA LEU A 146 -7.07 10.35 -1.47
C LEU A 146 -8.42 10.43 -2.18
N PRO A 147 -8.95 11.65 -2.42
CA PRO A 147 -10.08 11.84 -3.31
C PRO A 147 -9.64 11.69 -4.77
N LEU A 148 -10.36 10.87 -5.52
CA LEU A 148 -10.18 10.68 -6.95
C LEU A 148 -11.45 11.09 -7.68
N ILE A 149 -11.38 12.13 -8.49
CA ILE A 149 -12.52 12.67 -9.24
C ILE A 149 -12.62 11.92 -10.57
N ILE A 150 -13.74 11.24 -10.80
CA ILE A 150 -14.01 10.54 -12.06
C ILE A 150 -14.99 11.37 -12.88
N LYS A 151 -14.53 11.85 -14.05
CA LYS A 151 -15.34 12.59 -15.00
C LYS A 151 -15.28 11.90 -16.35
N SER A 152 -16.45 11.72 -16.99
CA SER A 152 -16.54 11.40 -18.41
C SER A 152 -16.94 12.66 -19.19
N ASN A 153 -16.36 12.84 -20.34
CA ASN A 153 -16.76 13.86 -21.29
C ASN A 153 -18.11 13.51 -21.96
#